data_93ffb87ad09348294c5eb9cbfd8228ec
#
_entry.id   93ffb87ad09348294c5eb9cbfd8228ec
#
_cell.length_a   1.000
_cell.length_b   1.000
_cell.length_c   1.000
_cell.angle_alpha   90.00
_cell.angle_beta   90.00
_cell.angle_gamma   90.00
#
_symmetry.space_group_name_H-M   'P 1'
#
loop_
_entity.id
_entity.type
_entity.pdbx_description
1 polymer ?
#
loop_
_entity_poly.entity_id
_entity_poly.type
_entity_poly.pdbx_seq_one_letter_code
_entity_poly.pdbx_strand_id
1 'polypeptide(L)'
;KTLFPYTTLFRSRDRSLPSVCGVGIIGNGIARVCGVETRDYQLWKSMLCRCYDEKYSNKYPTYKDCEVSDNFKYFPYFKDWCSKQTWFGKEGWQLDKDILVKGNKVYSEDTCCFVPKDLNSLLTHRKKDKGLYPVGVSYKPRINRYIAQIRKFKENIHLGCFATPDEAFCAYKEAKEAYIKEVANKWKDQIDPRAYDALMKYRVEITD
;
A
#
# COMPACT_ATOMS: atom_id res chain seq x y z
N LYS A 1 -40.56 22.86 -42.87
CA LYS A 1 -39.60 21.82 -42.40
C LYS A 1 -38.45 22.51 -41.75
N THR A 2 -38.47 22.62 -40.42
CA THR A 2 -37.47 23.27 -39.64
C THR A 2 -36.49 22.21 -39.14
N LEU A 3 -35.29 22.17 -39.70
CA LEU A 3 -34.19 21.36 -39.24
C LEU A 3 -33.60 22.00 -37.98
N PHE A 4 -33.73 21.38 -36.83
CA PHE A 4 -32.98 21.69 -35.64
C PHE A 4 -31.60 21.03 -35.73
N PRO A 5 -30.52 21.78 -35.71
CA PRO A 5 -29.20 21.20 -35.55
C PRO A 5 -29.04 20.80 -34.10
N TYR A 6 -29.06 19.49 -33.81
CA TYR A 6 -28.59 18.95 -32.56
C TYR A 6 -27.04 19.10 -32.53
N THR A 7 -26.58 20.27 -32.20
CA THR A 7 -25.19 20.45 -31.74
C THR A 7 -25.10 19.88 -30.35
N THR A 8 -24.77 18.60 -30.24
CA THR A 8 -24.34 18.02 -28.99
C THR A 8 -23.05 18.74 -28.61
N LEU A 9 -23.17 19.78 -27.81
CA LEU A 9 -22.03 20.41 -27.15
C LEU A 9 -21.36 19.35 -26.27
N PHE A 10 -20.36 18.67 -26.81
CA PHE A 10 -19.39 17.96 -25.99
C PHE A 10 -18.73 19.02 -25.11
N ARG A 11 -19.26 19.26 -23.92
CA ARG A 11 -18.56 20.03 -22.88
C ARG A 11 -17.27 19.29 -22.60
N SER A 12 -16.18 19.74 -23.20
CA SER A 12 -14.86 19.29 -22.79
C SER A 12 -14.72 19.62 -21.32
N ARG A 13 -14.60 18.58 -20.50
CA ARG A 13 -14.44 18.71 -19.05
C ARG A 13 -13.20 19.58 -18.81
N ASP A 14 -13.35 20.67 -18.08
CA ASP A 14 -12.20 21.51 -17.74
C ASP A 14 -11.21 20.68 -16.92
N ARG A 15 -10.05 20.46 -17.49
CA ARG A 15 -9.01 19.60 -16.92
C ARG A 15 -8.18 20.32 -15.85
N SER A 16 -8.34 21.64 -15.72
CA SER A 16 -7.68 22.46 -14.68
C SER A 16 -8.43 22.40 -13.34
N LEU A 17 -9.65 21.85 -13.35
CA LEU A 17 -10.47 21.72 -12.14
C LEU A 17 -10.41 20.32 -11.54
N PRO A 18 -10.60 20.18 -10.21
CA PRO A 18 -10.72 18.90 -9.54
C PRO A 18 -11.83 18.04 -10.15
N SER A 19 -11.50 16.86 -10.63
CA SER A 19 -12.45 16.01 -11.35
C SER A 19 -12.36 14.53 -11.01
N VAL A 20 -11.24 14.06 -10.49
CA VAL A 20 -11.04 12.66 -10.09
C VAL A 20 -11.21 12.55 -8.58
N CYS A 21 -12.19 11.79 -8.13
CA CYS A 21 -12.58 11.65 -6.72
C CYS A 21 -12.80 13.01 -6.00
N GLY A 22 -13.23 14.04 -6.74
CA GLY A 22 -13.48 15.39 -6.21
C GLY A 22 -12.26 16.25 -5.91
N VAL A 23 -11.05 15.70 -5.98
CA VAL A 23 -9.79 16.39 -5.58
C VAL A 23 -8.70 16.38 -6.65
N GLY A 24 -8.69 15.37 -7.52
CA GLY A 24 -7.61 15.17 -8.48
C GLY A 24 -7.76 16.04 -9.73
N ILE A 25 -6.68 16.73 -10.11
CA ILE A 25 -6.59 17.63 -11.27
C ILE A 25 -5.76 16.94 -12.37
N ILE A 26 -6.37 16.71 -13.54
CA ILE A 26 -5.69 16.05 -14.68
C ILE A 26 -4.69 16.98 -15.36
N GLY A 27 -4.99 18.27 -15.44
CA GLY A 27 -4.16 19.29 -16.08
C GLY A 27 -3.85 18.94 -17.56
N ASN A 28 -2.62 19.21 -17.99
CA ASN A 28 -2.12 18.90 -19.32
C ASN A 28 -1.56 17.46 -19.44
N GLY A 29 -1.67 16.65 -18.40
CA GLY A 29 -1.17 15.26 -18.39
C GLY A 29 -1.91 14.37 -19.40
N ILE A 30 -1.20 13.45 -20.04
CA ILE A 30 -1.78 12.46 -20.97
C ILE A 30 -2.31 11.29 -20.12
N ALA A 31 -3.62 11.29 -19.87
CA ALA A 31 -4.31 10.26 -19.10
C ALA A 31 -4.63 9.00 -19.93
N ARG A 32 -4.79 9.15 -21.25
CA ARG A 32 -5.16 8.06 -22.17
C ARG A 32 -4.38 8.15 -23.47
N VAL A 33 -4.02 6.97 -24.01
CA VAL A 33 -3.43 6.82 -25.34
C VAL A 33 -4.31 5.81 -26.09
N CYS A 34 -4.78 6.17 -27.28
CA CYS A 34 -5.70 5.34 -28.10
C CYS A 34 -6.91 4.82 -27.29
N GLY A 35 -7.51 5.66 -26.44
CA GLY A 35 -8.67 5.30 -25.60
C GLY A 35 -8.35 4.53 -24.31
N VAL A 36 -7.14 4.00 -24.17
CA VAL A 36 -6.69 3.22 -23.01
C VAL A 36 -6.04 4.12 -21.98
N GLU A 37 -6.41 3.98 -20.70
CA GLU A 37 -5.78 4.71 -19.59
C GLU A 37 -4.31 4.31 -19.46
N THR A 38 -3.43 5.31 -19.33
CA THR A 38 -2.00 5.06 -19.10
C THR A 38 -1.77 4.49 -17.70
N ARG A 39 -0.68 3.75 -17.50
CA ARG A 39 -0.38 3.07 -16.22
C ARG A 39 -0.19 4.05 -15.07
N ASP A 40 0.49 5.16 -15.32
CA ASP A 40 0.67 6.26 -14.37
C ASP A 40 -0.68 6.88 -13.97
N TYR A 41 -1.59 7.07 -14.93
CA TYR A 41 -2.94 7.59 -14.63
C TYR A 41 -3.78 6.59 -13.84
N GLN A 42 -3.74 5.31 -14.18
CA GLN A 42 -4.44 4.26 -13.41
C GLN A 42 -3.94 4.19 -11.96
N LEU A 43 -2.61 4.27 -11.76
CA LEU A 43 -2.00 4.28 -10.43
C LEU A 43 -2.44 5.50 -9.63
N TRP A 44 -2.35 6.69 -10.23
CA TRP A 44 -2.76 7.96 -9.64
C TRP A 44 -4.25 7.96 -9.26
N LYS A 45 -5.11 7.57 -10.16
CA LYS A 45 -6.55 7.45 -9.92
C LYS A 45 -6.85 6.45 -8.80
N SER A 46 -6.18 5.29 -8.79
CA SER A 46 -6.32 4.30 -7.73
C SER A 46 -5.90 4.83 -6.36
N MET A 47 -4.84 5.62 -6.28
CA MET A 47 -4.39 6.29 -5.06
C MET A 47 -5.46 7.26 -4.54
N LEU A 48 -5.98 8.13 -5.40
CA LEU A 48 -7.06 9.07 -5.02
C LEU A 48 -8.33 8.36 -4.58
N CYS A 49 -8.75 7.30 -5.30
CA CYS A 49 -9.93 6.53 -4.93
C CYS A 49 -9.78 5.86 -3.56
N ARG A 50 -8.59 5.39 -3.19
CA ARG A 50 -8.35 4.84 -1.85
C ARG A 50 -8.61 5.84 -0.74
N CYS A 51 -8.28 7.12 -0.96
CA CYS A 51 -8.37 8.17 0.05
C CYS A 51 -9.73 8.88 0.05
N TYR A 52 -10.36 9.06 -1.12
CA TYR A 52 -11.49 10.00 -1.26
C TYR A 52 -12.78 9.36 -1.84
N ASP A 53 -12.79 8.07 -2.20
CA ASP A 53 -14.00 7.37 -2.60
C ASP A 53 -14.64 6.67 -1.39
N GLU A 54 -15.84 7.11 -1.00
CA GLU A 54 -16.56 6.56 0.15
C GLU A 54 -16.86 5.07 0.03
N LYS A 55 -17.18 4.60 -1.17
CA LYS A 55 -17.45 3.17 -1.40
C LYS A 55 -16.19 2.34 -1.18
N TYR A 56 -15.03 2.91 -1.59
CA TYR A 56 -13.75 2.25 -1.40
C TYR A 56 -13.34 2.22 0.07
N SER A 57 -13.46 3.35 0.78
CA SER A 57 -13.11 3.44 2.21
C SER A 57 -14.00 2.58 3.11
N ASN A 58 -15.29 2.46 2.77
CA ASN A 58 -16.23 1.56 3.46
C ASN A 58 -15.85 0.08 3.26
N LYS A 59 -15.40 -0.29 2.07
CA LYS A 59 -14.95 -1.66 1.76
C LYS A 59 -13.59 -1.98 2.39
N TYR A 60 -12.70 -0.98 2.47
CA TYR A 60 -11.33 -1.13 2.97
C TYR A 60 -11.02 -0.08 4.06
N PRO A 61 -11.47 -0.28 5.31
CA PRO A 61 -11.35 0.69 6.39
C PRO A 61 -9.89 1.09 6.74
N THR A 62 -8.90 0.35 6.26
CA THR A 62 -7.48 0.68 6.45
C THR A 62 -7.08 1.97 5.75
N TYR A 63 -7.84 2.39 4.72
CA TYR A 63 -7.61 3.65 4.00
C TYR A 63 -8.40 4.83 4.57
N LYS A 64 -9.23 4.59 5.59
CA LYS A 64 -9.90 5.66 6.31
C LYS A 64 -8.84 6.62 6.85
N ASP A 65 -9.09 7.91 6.72
CA ASP A 65 -8.18 8.99 7.14
C ASP A 65 -6.84 9.02 6.36
N CYS A 66 -6.77 8.36 5.20
CA CYS A 66 -5.65 8.53 4.29
C CYS A 66 -5.85 9.77 3.42
N GLU A 67 -4.75 10.49 3.20
CA GLU A 67 -4.72 11.72 2.42
C GLU A 67 -3.67 11.64 1.30
N VAL A 68 -3.77 12.56 0.36
CA VAL A 68 -2.81 12.72 -0.72
C VAL A 68 -2.30 14.16 -0.67
N SER A 69 -0.98 14.36 -0.75
CA SER A 69 -0.37 15.69 -0.76
C SER A 69 -0.90 16.53 -1.94
N ASP A 70 -0.87 17.85 -1.81
CA ASP A 70 -1.39 18.73 -2.86
C ASP A 70 -0.63 18.54 -4.18
N ASN A 71 0.67 18.31 -4.12
CA ASN A 71 1.47 17.99 -5.30
C ASN A 71 0.98 16.71 -6.00
N PHE A 72 0.68 15.66 -5.25
CA PHE A 72 0.20 14.39 -5.82
C PHE A 72 -1.27 14.43 -6.27
N LYS A 73 -2.06 15.42 -5.83
CA LYS A 73 -3.39 15.66 -6.42
C LYS A 73 -3.32 16.17 -7.86
N TYR A 74 -2.17 16.74 -8.28
CA TYR A 74 -1.95 17.18 -9.64
C TYR A 74 -1.26 16.10 -10.48
N PHE A 75 -1.99 15.52 -11.44
CA PHE A 75 -1.52 14.36 -12.19
C PHE A 75 -0.19 14.56 -12.92
N PRO A 76 0.09 15.69 -13.59
CA PRO A 76 1.38 15.90 -14.24
C PRO A 76 2.56 15.85 -13.28
N TYR A 77 2.41 16.36 -12.05
CA TYR A 77 3.44 16.29 -11.02
C TYR A 77 3.66 14.83 -10.56
N PHE A 78 2.58 14.12 -10.24
CA PHE A 78 2.67 12.70 -9.85
C PHE A 78 3.31 11.85 -10.96
N LYS A 79 2.97 12.10 -12.22
CA LYS A 79 3.56 11.42 -13.38
C LYS A 79 5.07 11.68 -13.49
N ASP A 80 5.48 12.94 -13.36
CA ASP A 80 6.90 13.34 -13.38
C ASP A 80 7.66 12.66 -12.23
N TRP A 81 7.10 12.69 -11.01
CA TRP A 81 7.66 11.98 -9.87
C TRP A 81 7.80 10.47 -10.13
N CYS A 82 6.78 9.82 -10.67
CA CYS A 82 6.83 8.41 -11.02
C CYS A 82 7.94 8.10 -12.03
N SER A 83 8.12 8.96 -13.03
CA SER A 83 9.14 8.76 -14.09
C SER A 83 10.58 8.77 -13.56
N LYS A 84 10.80 9.42 -12.42
CA LYS A 84 12.09 9.50 -11.71
C LYS A 84 12.34 8.29 -10.79
N GLN A 85 11.31 7.45 -10.56
CA GLN A 85 11.46 6.27 -9.72
C GLN A 85 12.00 5.09 -10.53
N THR A 86 13.09 4.49 -10.07
CA THR A 86 13.83 3.43 -10.77
C THR A 86 12.97 2.25 -11.20
N TRP A 87 11.91 1.94 -10.44
CA TRP A 87 11.10 0.73 -10.64
C TRP A 87 9.65 1.01 -11.01
N PHE A 88 9.34 2.26 -11.34
CA PHE A 88 8.03 2.60 -11.86
C PHE A 88 7.77 1.84 -13.17
N GLY A 89 6.59 1.25 -13.27
CA GLY A 89 6.21 0.52 -14.47
C GLY A 89 6.69 -0.93 -14.54
N LYS A 90 7.60 -1.38 -13.68
CA LYS A 90 8.02 -2.79 -13.63
C LYS A 90 6.90 -3.68 -13.09
N GLU A 91 6.70 -4.82 -13.74
CA GLU A 91 5.73 -5.82 -13.27
C GLU A 91 6.08 -6.33 -11.87
N GLY A 92 5.05 -6.53 -11.04
CA GLY A 92 5.24 -7.00 -9.66
C GLY A 92 5.69 -5.93 -8.66
N TRP A 93 5.82 -4.64 -9.07
CA TRP A 93 6.14 -3.53 -8.18
C TRP A 93 4.89 -2.71 -7.86
N GLN A 94 4.80 -2.24 -6.63
CA GLN A 94 3.65 -1.51 -6.09
C GLN A 94 4.08 -0.24 -5.38
N LEU A 95 3.26 0.80 -5.48
CA LEU A 95 3.39 2.02 -4.70
C LEU A 95 2.97 1.73 -3.26
N ASP A 96 3.85 2.02 -2.33
CA ASP A 96 3.61 1.97 -0.89
C ASP A 96 3.84 3.32 -0.23
N LYS A 97 3.11 3.60 0.87
CA LYS A 97 3.21 4.85 1.66
C LYS A 97 3.60 4.63 3.11
N ASP A 98 3.59 3.36 3.56
CA ASP A 98 3.73 3.00 4.97
C ASP A 98 5.11 2.45 5.33
N ILE A 99 5.89 2.03 4.32
CA ILE A 99 7.22 1.43 4.53
C ILE A 99 8.20 2.46 5.07
N LEU A 100 8.24 3.66 4.50
CA LEU A 100 9.19 4.70 4.92
C LEU A 100 8.86 5.23 6.32
N VAL A 101 7.58 5.33 6.64
CA VAL A 101 7.08 5.78 7.95
C VAL A 101 5.95 4.87 8.37
N LYS A 102 6.18 3.99 9.33
CA LYS A 102 5.18 3.02 9.83
C LYS A 102 3.91 3.75 10.31
N GLY A 103 2.76 3.30 9.81
CA GLY A 103 1.46 3.87 10.16
C GLY A 103 1.13 5.21 9.47
N ASN A 104 1.95 5.64 8.52
CA ASN A 104 1.70 6.86 7.75
C ASN A 104 0.36 6.79 7.00
N LYS A 105 -0.31 7.94 6.92
CA LYS A 105 -1.61 8.09 6.26
C LYS A 105 -1.57 8.99 5.02
N VAL A 106 -0.43 9.59 4.70
CA VAL A 106 -0.30 10.55 3.62
C VAL A 106 0.48 9.96 2.45
N TYR A 107 -0.09 10.01 1.24
CA TYR A 107 0.64 9.76 0.01
C TYR A 107 1.35 11.04 -0.42
N SER A 108 2.68 11.03 -0.42
CA SER A 108 3.52 12.15 -0.84
C SER A 108 4.84 11.66 -1.41
N GLU A 109 5.60 12.54 -2.03
CA GLU A 109 6.95 12.30 -2.51
C GLU A 109 7.92 11.83 -1.43
N ASP A 110 7.70 12.27 -0.19
CA ASP A 110 8.57 11.96 0.96
C ASP A 110 8.23 10.62 1.61
N THR A 111 6.97 10.20 1.51
CA THR A 111 6.46 9.01 2.20
C THR A 111 6.21 7.82 1.28
N CYS A 112 6.18 8.04 -0.04
CA CYS A 112 5.94 6.99 -1.01
C CYS A 112 7.23 6.42 -1.60
N CYS A 113 7.21 5.12 -1.87
CA CYS A 113 8.24 4.43 -2.64
C CYS A 113 7.63 3.27 -3.43
N PHE A 114 8.36 2.78 -4.44
CA PHE A 114 7.98 1.55 -5.14
C PHE A 114 8.73 0.37 -4.54
N VAL A 115 8.00 -0.70 -4.24
CA VAL A 115 8.55 -1.94 -3.68
C VAL A 115 7.97 -3.17 -4.35
N PRO A 116 8.70 -4.31 -4.36
CA PRO A 116 8.17 -5.59 -4.82
C PRO A 116 6.91 -5.99 -4.03
N LYS A 117 5.96 -6.62 -4.73
CA LYS A 117 4.70 -7.08 -4.14
C LYS A 117 4.89 -8.04 -2.96
N ASP A 118 5.88 -8.92 -3.03
CA ASP A 118 6.18 -9.87 -1.95
C ASP A 118 6.68 -9.15 -0.69
N LEU A 119 7.51 -8.11 -0.85
CA LEU A 119 7.96 -7.27 0.24
C LEU A 119 6.80 -6.45 0.84
N ASN A 120 5.98 -5.81 -0.01
CA ASN A 120 4.80 -5.06 0.45
C ASN A 120 3.82 -5.97 1.22
N SER A 121 3.55 -7.17 0.70
CA SER A 121 2.65 -8.13 1.35
C SER A 121 3.18 -8.65 2.70
N LEU A 122 4.50 -8.61 2.90
CA LEU A 122 5.13 -9.03 4.16
C LEU A 122 4.77 -8.13 5.33
N LEU A 123 4.55 -6.84 5.06
CA LEU A 123 4.20 -5.82 6.07
C LEU A 123 2.70 -5.64 6.25
N THR A 124 1.91 -6.17 5.32
CA THR A 124 0.46 -6.01 5.36
C THR A 124 -0.17 -6.99 6.35
N HIS A 125 -0.76 -6.49 7.41
CA HIS A 125 -1.59 -7.27 8.35
C HIS A 125 -3.07 -7.12 8.00
N ARG A 126 -3.76 -8.25 7.82
CA ARG A 126 -5.21 -8.23 7.55
C ARG A 126 -5.95 -8.13 8.88
N LYS A 127 -6.72 -7.06 9.09
CA LYS A 127 -7.59 -6.93 10.29
C LYS A 127 -8.54 -8.13 10.48
N LYS A 128 -8.87 -8.83 9.40
CA LYS A 128 -9.74 -10.00 9.42
C LYS A 128 -9.10 -11.21 10.12
N ASP A 129 -7.77 -11.22 10.22
CA ASP A 129 -7.01 -12.30 10.84
C ASP A 129 -6.68 -11.98 12.32
N LYS A 130 -7.15 -10.84 12.85
CA LYS A 130 -7.01 -10.51 14.28
C LYS A 130 -7.97 -11.39 15.09
N GLY A 131 -7.39 -12.43 15.70
CA GLY A 131 -8.05 -13.28 16.68
C GLY A 131 -8.05 -12.66 18.06
N LEU A 132 -8.36 -13.50 19.06
CA LEU A 132 -8.34 -13.11 20.48
C LEU A 132 -6.92 -12.85 21.02
N TYR A 133 -5.90 -13.33 20.31
CA TYR A 133 -4.48 -13.30 20.67
C TYR A 133 -3.68 -12.43 19.71
N PRO A 134 -2.47 -12.01 20.11
CA PRO A 134 -1.57 -11.26 19.25
C PRO A 134 -1.32 -11.95 17.91
N VAL A 135 -0.90 -11.17 16.90
CA VAL A 135 -0.55 -11.71 15.58
C VAL A 135 0.48 -12.82 15.68
N GLY A 136 0.28 -13.90 14.91
CA GLY A 136 1.18 -15.07 14.92
C GLY A 136 1.00 -16.01 16.11
N VAL A 137 0.06 -15.72 17.02
CA VAL A 137 -0.21 -16.53 18.22
C VAL A 137 -1.60 -17.18 18.14
N SER A 138 -1.68 -18.44 18.51
CA SER A 138 -2.94 -19.18 18.64
C SER A 138 -2.92 -20.05 19.90
N TYR A 139 -4.09 -20.24 20.53
CA TYR A 139 -4.23 -21.10 21.69
C TYR A 139 -4.64 -22.51 21.27
N LYS A 140 -4.04 -23.51 21.88
CA LYS A 140 -4.33 -24.94 21.64
C LYS A 140 -4.89 -25.59 22.90
N PRO A 141 -6.22 -25.73 23.04
CA PRO A 141 -6.86 -26.21 24.28
C PRO A 141 -6.40 -27.61 24.71
N ARG A 142 -6.16 -28.51 23.75
CA ARG A 142 -5.77 -29.90 24.04
C ARG A 142 -4.50 -30.02 24.88
N ILE A 143 -3.57 -29.09 24.76
CA ILE A 143 -2.30 -29.11 25.47
C ILE A 143 -2.16 -27.92 26.44
N ASN A 144 -3.20 -27.07 26.53
CA ASN A 144 -3.21 -25.87 27.35
C ASN A 144 -1.98 -24.98 27.12
N ARG A 145 -1.67 -24.69 25.84
CA ARG A 145 -0.49 -23.91 25.42
C ARG A 145 -0.82 -22.93 24.32
N TYR A 146 0.00 -21.88 24.25
CA TYR A 146 0.02 -20.90 23.15
C TYR A 146 1.07 -21.29 22.13
N ILE A 147 0.68 -21.27 20.86
CA ILE A 147 1.55 -21.62 19.74
C ILE A 147 1.93 -20.36 19.01
N ALA A 148 3.24 -20.15 18.81
CA ALA A 148 3.76 -19.16 17.89
C ALA A 148 4.05 -19.81 16.53
N GLN A 149 3.64 -19.14 15.46
CA GLN A 149 3.90 -19.56 14.08
C GLN A 149 4.07 -18.37 13.16
N ILE A 150 4.94 -18.51 12.16
CA ILE A 150 5.17 -17.51 11.13
C ILE A 150 4.98 -18.12 9.75
N ARG A 151 4.48 -17.31 8.80
CA ARG A 151 4.44 -17.71 7.40
C ARG A 151 5.65 -17.13 6.66
N LYS A 152 6.56 -18.02 6.22
CA LYS A 152 7.71 -17.68 5.37
C LYS A 152 7.58 -18.38 4.02
N PHE A 153 7.80 -17.70 2.90
CA PHE A 153 7.77 -18.27 1.55
C PHE A 153 6.56 -19.19 1.27
N LYS A 154 5.37 -18.79 1.77
CA LYS A 154 4.09 -19.53 1.69
C LYS A 154 3.98 -20.74 2.62
N GLU A 155 4.99 -21.10 3.39
CA GLU A 155 4.98 -22.17 4.37
C GLU A 155 4.74 -21.64 5.79
N ASN A 156 3.99 -22.38 6.60
CA ASN A 156 3.79 -22.08 8.01
C ASN A 156 4.87 -22.77 8.83
N ILE A 157 5.69 -21.97 9.50
CA ILE A 157 6.78 -22.46 10.36
C ILE A 157 6.32 -22.36 11.81
N HIS A 158 6.36 -23.48 12.52
CA HIS A 158 6.10 -23.56 13.95
C HIS A 158 7.32 -23.07 14.73
N LEU A 159 7.12 -22.09 15.62
CA LEU A 159 8.19 -21.48 16.41
C LEU A 159 8.28 -22.03 17.83
N GLY A 160 7.23 -22.69 18.31
CA GLY A 160 7.20 -23.30 19.65
C GLY A 160 5.83 -23.22 20.30
N CYS A 161 5.76 -23.87 21.51
CA CYS A 161 4.61 -23.85 22.40
C CYS A 161 5.00 -23.20 23.72
N PHE A 162 4.20 -22.23 24.18
CA PHE A 162 4.52 -21.34 25.29
C PHE A 162 3.43 -21.39 26.37
N ALA A 163 3.79 -20.97 27.59
CA ALA A 163 2.85 -20.94 28.70
C ALA A 163 1.91 -19.72 28.60
N THR A 164 2.39 -18.60 28.06
CA THR A 164 1.64 -17.34 27.95
C THR A 164 1.58 -16.83 26.50
N PRO A 165 0.56 -16.03 26.14
CA PRO A 165 0.47 -15.41 24.82
C PRO A 165 1.63 -14.44 24.54
N ASP A 166 2.15 -13.78 25.58
CA ASP A 166 3.24 -12.80 25.46
C ASP A 166 4.57 -13.49 25.11
N GLU A 167 4.89 -14.63 25.74
CA GLU A 167 6.06 -15.44 25.37
C GLU A 167 5.96 -15.90 23.90
N ALA A 168 4.78 -16.39 23.49
CA ALA A 168 4.55 -16.79 22.12
C ALA A 168 4.69 -15.63 21.15
N PHE A 169 4.21 -14.45 21.52
CA PHE A 169 4.35 -13.23 20.71
C PHE A 169 5.83 -12.80 20.61
N CYS A 170 6.61 -12.86 21.68
CA CYS A 170 8.06 -12.56 21.62
C CYS A 170 8.76 -13.43 20.59
N ALA A 171 8.52 -14.75 20.60
CA ALA A 171 9.09 -15.67 19.61
C ALA A 171 8.63 -15.32 18.17
N TYR A 172 7.36 -14.97 17.99
CA TYR A 172 6.86 -14.50 16.69
C TYR A 172 7.53 -13.20 16.24
N LYS A 173 7.62 -12.21 17.12
CA LYS A 173 8.25 -10.91 16.86
C LYS A 173 9.68 -11.08 16.37
N GLU A 174 10.50 -11.81 17.10
CA GLU A 174 11.89 -12.07 16.73
C GLU A 174 12.00 -12.74 15.35
N ALA A 175 11.22 -13.78 15.12
CA ALA A 175 11.21 -14.48 13.83
C ALA A 175 10.72 -13.60 12.68
N LYS A 176 9.72 -12.75 12.92
CA LYS A 176 9.16 -11.85 11.92
C LYS A 176 10.12 -10.71 11.57
N GLU A 177 10.74 -10.08 12.57
CA GLU A 177 11.75 -9.03 12.35
C GLU A 177 12.99 -9.58 11.62
N ALA A 178 13.45 -10.78 11.98
CA ALA A 178 14.53 -11.46 11.26
C ALA A 178 14.15 -11.75 9.80
N TYR A 179 12.93 -12.20 9.54
CA TYR A 179 12.45 -12.47 8.20
C TYR A 179 12.29 -11.19 7.36
N ILE A 180 11.83 -10.09 7.95
CA ILE A 180 11.77 -8.78 7.26
C ILE A 180 13.17 -8.35 6.81
N LYS A 181 14.18 -8.46 7.68
CA LYS A 181 15.57 -8.14 7.35
C LYS A 181 16.15 -9.06 6.27
N GLU A 182 15.84 -10.36 6.33
CA GLU A 182 16.23 -11.34 5.30
C GLU A 182 15.70 -10.93 3.92
N VAL A 183 14.41 -10.60 3.83
CA VAL A 183 13.78 -10.16 2.58
C VAL A 183 14.32 -8.80 2.14
N ALA A 184 14.52 -7.85 3.06
CA ALA A 184 15.10 -6.55 2.76
C ALA A 184 16.51 -6.69 2.15
N ASN A 185 17.36 -7.55 2.72
CA ASN A 185 18.70 -7.82 2.21
C ASN A 185 18.68 -8.43 0.79
N LYS A 186 17.69 -9.29 0.48
CA LYS A 186 17.51 -9.83 -0.88
C LYS A 186 17.25 -8.73 -1.92
N TRP A 187 16.60 -7.64 -1.52
CA TRP A 187 16.20 -6.55 -2.39
C TRP A 187 17.07 -5.29 -2.23
N LYS A 188 18.13 -5.32 -1.40
CA LYS A 188 18.94 -4.18 -1.00
C LYS A 188 19.34 -3.24 -2.15
N ASP A 189 19.85 -3.82 -3.23
CA ASP A 189 20.37 -3.04 -4.37
C ASP A 189 19.27 -2.67 -5.39
N GLN A 190 18.02 -3.04 -5.11
CA GLN A 190 16.90 -2.87 -6.04
C GLN A 190 15.78 -1.98 -5.49
N ILE A 191 15.72 -1.71 -4.18
CA ILE A 191 14.70 -0.85 -3.57
C ILE A 191 15.30 0.52 -3.22
N ASP A 192 14.41 1.48 -2.93
CA ASP A 192 14.82 2.79 -2.41
C ASP A 192 15.68 2.59 -1.14
N PRO A 193 16.86 3.20 -1.02
CA PRO A 193 17.70 3.10 0.18
C PRO A 193 16.96 3.47 1.46
N ARG A 194 16.05 4.46 1.41
CA ARG A 194 15.19 4.83 2.55
C ARG A 194 14.28 3.67 2.98
N ALA A 195 13.73 2.94 2.01
CA ALA A 195 12.91 1.76 2.29
C ALA A 195 13.73 0.63 2.91
N TYR A 196 14.94 0.39 2.41
CA TYR A 196 15.87 -0.57 3.01
C TYR A 196 16.18 -0.23 4.47
N ASP A 197 16.55 1.02 4.75
CA ASP A 197 16.85 1.48 6.10
C ASP A 197 15.65 1.38 7.06
N ALA A 198 14.46 1.71 6.57
CA ALA A 198 13.23 1.58 7.34
C ALA A 198 12.93 0.10 7.68
N LEU A 199 13.10 -0.81 6.72
CA LEU A 199 12.91 -2.25 6.92
C LEU A 199 13.93 -2.85 7.89
N MET A 200 15.18 -2.42 7.84
CA MET A 200 16.23 -2.87 8.79
C MET A 200 15.95 -2.42 10.24
N LYS A 201 15.23 -1.30 10.39
CA LYS A 201 14.81 -0.75 11.69
C LYS A 201 13.40 -1.16 12.10
N TYR A 202 12.68 -1.90 11.24
CA TYR A 202 11.29 -2.26 11.49
C TYR A 202 11.10 -3.03 12.79
N ARG A 203 10.09 -2.66 13.57
CA ARG A 203 9.69 -3.35 14.80
C ARG A 203 8.26 -3.83 14.69
N VAL A 204 8.05 -5.08 15.08
CA VAL A 204 6.72 -5.68 15.17
C VAL A 204 6.11 -5.30 16.52
N GLU A 205 4.90 -4.75 16.48
CA GLU A 205 4.16 -4.36 17.67
C GLU A 205 3.04 -5.36 17.94
N ILE A 206 2.67 -5.51 19.21
CA ILE A 206 1.59 -6.42 19.63
C ILE A 206 0.23 -6.00 19.04
N THR A 207 0.12 -4.74 18.66
CA THR A 207 -1.07 -4.14 18.05
C THR A 207 -1.12 -4.22 16.51
N ASP A 208 -0.08 -4.74 15.85
CA ASP A 208 0.01 -4.86 14.39
C ASP A 208 -1.08 -5.73 13.77
#